data_2e77910ff3fd2d7d1c73dd50ddc87c1e
#
_entry.id   2e77910ff3fd2d7d1c73dd50ddc87c1e
#
_cell.length_a   1.000
_cell.length_b   1.000
_cell.length_c   1.000
_cell.angle_alpha   90.00
_cell.angle_beta   90.00
_cell.angle_gamma   90.00
#
_symmetry.space_group_name_H-M   'P 1'
#
loop_
_entity.id
_entity.type
_entity.pdbx_description
1 polymer ?
#
loop_
_entity_poly.entity_id
_entity_poly.type
_entity_poly.pdbx_seq_one_letter_code
_entity_poly.pdbx_strand_id
1 'polypeptide(L)'
;MKRDDVILVRGGGDLATGTIHRLWSAGLKVLVLEAEHPAAIRRQVSVSEAVYEGGAVVEGMRAVLVKTLDEAVVVWHRGDVPVMVDPKGELIPQVRPAALVDAILAKKNLGTTRDMAPLTIALGPGFIAGVDVDFVVETKRGHRLGHIIREGAAIPNTGVPGVIGGYGAERVIHAEKAGIFRNVCAIGDIVSAGETIAEIETPDGIRTPVTTRIAGILRGLLRDGYPVTPGFKVADVDPRREELENCFLISDKARCIAGSVLELIAENLWK
;
A
#
# COMPACT_ATOMS: atom_id res chain seq x y z
N MET A 1 -0.16 21.31 16.12
CA MET A 1 0.22 21.20 14.67
C MET A 1 -0.21 22.46 13.96
N LYS A 2 0.66 23.07 13.16
CA LYS A 2 0.29 24.20 12.29
C LYS A 2 -0.41 23.67 11.05
N ARG A 3 -1.29 24.48 10.44
CA ARG A 3 -2.03 24.11 9.21
C ARG A 3 -1.12 23.76 8.03
N ASP A 4 0.15 24.15 8.10
CA ASP A 4 1.17 23.94 7.07
C ASP A 4 2.10 22.74 7.32
N ASP A 5 1.95 22.06 8.46
CA ASP A 5 2.76 20.90 8.77
C ASP A 5 2.44 19.74 7.81
N VAL A 6 3.48 19.13 7.25
CA VAL A 6 3.37 18.01 6.31
C VAL A 6 3.47 16.68 7.05
N ILE A 7 2.57 15.76 6.75
CA ILE A 7 2.70 14.36 7.13
C ILE A 7 3.27 13.60 5.92
N LEU A 8 4.44 13.01 6.09
CA LEU A 8 5.08 12.24 5.05
C LEU A 8 4.75 10.76 5.20
N VAL A 9 4.28 10.12 4.12
CA VAL A 9 3.97 8.69 4.08
C VAL A 9 4.91 8.01 3.10
N ARG A 10 5.68 7.04 3.55
CA ARG A 10 6.50 6.18 2.70
C ARG A 10 5.68 4.98 2.25
N GLY A 11 5.49 4.86 0.91
CA GLY A 11 4.63 3.85 0.30
C GLY A 11 3.22 4.34 -0.01
N GLY A 12 2.66 3.93 -1.16
CA GLY A 12 1.33 4.29 -1.66
C GLY A 12 0.46 3.08 -2.03
N GLY A 13 0.80 1.87 -1.54
CA GLY A 13 -0.01 0.66 -1.75
C GLY A 13 -1.39 0.75 -1.06
N ASP A 14 -2.21 -0.30 -1.19
CA ASP A 14 -3.61 -0.30 -0.72
C ASP A 14 -3.77 0.01 0.78
N LEU A 15 -2.92 -0.53 1.64
CA LEU A 15 -2.96 -0.24 3.08
C LEU A 15 -2.48 1.19 3.39
N ALA A 16 -1.41 1.64 2.73
CA ALA A 16 -0.92 3.01 2.84
C ALA A 16 -1.98 4.00 2.39
N THR A 17 -2.69 3.71 1.28
CA THR A 17 -3.75 4.55 0.73
C THR A 17 -4.87 4.80 1.73
N GLY A 18 -5.25 3.79 2.54
CA GLY A 18 -6.22 3.99 3.62
C GLY A 18 -5.75 5.04 4.66
N THR A 19 -4.48 5.00 5.02
CA THR A 19 -3.86 6.00 5.90
C THR A 19 -3.81 7.37 5.25
N ILE A 20 -3.33 7.46 4.00
CA ILE A 20 -3.25 8.70 3.23
C ILE A 20 -4.64 9.34 3.11
N HIS A 21 -5.64 8.55 2.72
CA HIS A 21 -7.03 9.02 2.61
C HIS A 21 -7.57 9.55 3.94
N ARG A 22 -7.32 8.86 5.04
CA ARG A 22 -7.77 9.28 6.38
C ARG A 22 -7.16 10.62 6.79
N LEU A 23 -5.85 10.79 6.55
CA LEU A 23 -5.13 12.02 6.89
C LEU A 23 -5.57 13.18 6.00
N TRP A 24 -5.69 12.94 4.69
CA TRP A 24 -6.23 13.91 3.72
C TRP A 24 -7.65 14.35 4.10
N SER A 25 -8.55 13.41 4.40
CA SER A 25 -9.93 13.71 4.82
C SER A 25 -9.99 14.49 6.13
N ALA A 26 -8.99 14.36 7.00
CA ALA A 26 -8.84 15.16 8.21
C ALA A 26 -8.27 16.56 7.95
N GLY A 27 -8.03 16.94 6.68
CA GLY A 27 -7.52 18.25 6.28
C GLY A 27 -6.01 18.43 6.45
N LEU A 28 -5.26 17.32 6.57
CA LEU A 28 -3.81 17.35 6.72
C LEU A 28 -3.12 17.39 5.36
N LYS A 29 -1.99 18.09 5.26
CA LYS A 29 -1.11 18.03 4.09
C LYS A 29 -0.34 16.70 4.12
N VAL A 30 -0.55 15.86 3.13
CA VAL A 30 0.15 14.57 2.99
C VAL A 30 1.09 14.63 1.80
N LEU A 31 2.33 14.15 1.96
CA LEU A 31 3.27 13.86 0.88
C LEU A 31 3.53 12.35 0.86
N VAL A 32 3.42 11.74 -0.31
CA VAL A 32 3.71 10.31 -0.49
C VAL A 32 5.07 10.15 -1.18
N LEU A 33 5.95 9.33 -0.61
CA LEU A 33 7.17 8.88 -1.27
C LEU A 33 7.01 7.42 -1.68
N GLU A 34 7.23 7.13 -2.96
CA GLU A 34 7.00 5.80 -3.53
C GLU A 34 8.23 5.31 -4.31
N ALA A 35 8.26 4.02 -4.60
CA ALA A 35 9.24 3.40 -5.47
C ALA A 35 9.02 3.81 -6.93
N GLU A 36 10.07 3.69 -7.75
CA GLU A 36 9.99 3.93 -9.20
C GLU A 36 9.07 2.93 -9.90
N HIS A 37 9.02 1.69 -9.40
CA HIS A 37 8.19 0.61 -9.92
C HIS A 37 7.34 -0.01 -8.80
N PRO A 38 6.23 0.63 -8.40
CA PRO A 38 5.33 0.07 -7.40
C PRO A 38 4.71 -1.26 -7.84
N ALA A 39 4.59 -2.21 -6.90
CA ALA A 39 4.09 -3.55 -7.16
C ALA A 39 2.73 -3.84 -6.47
N ALA A 40 1.89 -2.84 -6.35
CA ALA A 40 0.57 -3.03 -5.78
C ALA A 40 -0.28 -3.94 -6.66
N ILE A 41 -0.92 -4.97 -6.08
CA ILE A 41 -1.88 -5.80 -6.81
C ILE A 41 -3.30 -5.26 -6.71
N ARG A 42 -3.66 -4.59 -5.60
CA ARG A 42 -4.95 -3.90 -5.44
C ARG A 42 -4.88 -2.48 -6.00
N ARG A 43 -4.51 -2.38 -7.28
CA ARG A 43 -4.19 -1.13 -7.97
C ARG A 43 -5.32 -0.10 -7.94
N GLN A 44 -6.57 -0.54 -8.01
CA GLN A 44 -7.75 0.33 -8.02
C GLN A 44 -7.92 1.15 -6.71
N VAL A 45 -7.24 0.74 -5.65
CA VAL A 45 -7.27 1.42 -4.34
C VAL A 45 -5.86 1.75 -3.83
N SER A 46 -4.92 1.99 -4.75
CA SER A 46 -3.52 2.29 -4.46
C SER A 46 -3.09 3.59 -5.13
N VAL A 47 -2.73 4.61 -4.36
CA VAL A 47 -2.23 5.88 -4.91
C VAL A 47 -0.85 5.73 -5.56
N SER A 48 -0.16 4.61 -5.33
CA SER A 48 1.07 4.26 -6.04
C SER A 48 0.90 4.18 -7.56
N GLU A 49 -0.32 3.95 -8.07
CA GLU A 49 -0.61 3.98 -9.51
C GLU A 49 -0.34 5.36 -10.13
N ALA A 50 -0.33 6.44 -9.33
CA ALA A 50 0.07 7.76 -9.81
C ALA A 50 1.48 7.78 -10.41
N VAL A 51 2.39 6.89 -9.97
CA VAL A 51 3.75 6.78 -10.52
C VAL A 51 3.73 6.38 -11.99
N TYR A 52 2.78 5.54 -12.39
CA TYR A 52 2.65 5.06 -13.77
C TYR A 52 1.75 5.96 -14.64
N GLU A 53 0.64 6.44 -14.06
CA GLU A 53 -0.44 7.12 -14.80
C GLU A 53 -0.37 8.66 -14.66
N GLY A 54 0.60 9.20 -13.90
CA GLY A 54 0.67 10.62 -13.56
C GLY A 54 -0.35 11.05 -12.50
N GLY A 55 -1.36 10.23 -12.21
CA GLY A 55 -2.37 10.47 -11.18
C GLY A 55 -3.19 9.24 -10.87
N ALA A 56 -3.81 9.22 -9.68
CA ALA A 56 -4.74 8.18 -9.25
C ALA A 56 -5.88 8.81 -8.45
N VAL A 57 -7.07 8.22 -8.52
CA VAL A 57 -8.22 8.67 -7.72
C VAL A 57 -8.74 7.49 -6.90
N VAL A 58 -8.82 7.66 -5.57
CA VAL A 58 -9.35 6.64 -4.66
C VAL A 58 -10.38 7.30 -3.75
N GLU A 59 -11.63 6.88 -3.83
CA GLU A 59 -12.75 7.41 -3.02
C GLU A 59 -12.78 8.94 -2.95
N GLY A 60 -12.66 9.60 -4.11
CA GLY A 60 -12.69 11.06 -4.23
C GLY A 60 -11.37 11.78 -3.91
N MET A 61 -10.41 11.13 -3.27
CA MET A 61 -9.07 11.66 -3.08
C MET A 61 -8.26 11.51 -4.36
N ARG A 62 -7.73 12.63 -4.88
CA ARG A 62 -6.84 12.64 -6.04
C ARG A 62 -5.39 12.68 -5.58
N ALA A 63 -4.59 11.74 -6.07
CA ALA A 63 -3.14 11.72 -5.94
C ALA A 63 -2.50 12.10 -7.27
N VAL A 64 -1.43 12.90 -7.25
CA VAL A 64 -0.79 13.45 -8.45
C VAL A 64 0.72 13.23 -8.37
N LEU A 65 1.31 12.62 -9.40
CA LEU A 65 2.76 12.50 -9.50
C LEU A 65 3.38 13.88 -9.71
N VAL A 66 4.38 14.20 -8.90
CA VAL A 66 5.15 15.45 -8.97
C VAL A 66 6.64 15.14 -8.94
N LYS A 67 7.44 16.03 -9.52
CA LYS A 67 8.91 15.89 -9.60
C LYS A 67 9.66 16.78 -8.63
N THR A 68 9.03 17.85 -8.15
CA THR A 68 9.64 18.84 -7.25
C THR A 68 8.73 19.17 -6.08
N LEU A 69 9.32 19.70 -5.00
CA LEU A 69 8.55 20.18 -3.85
C LEU A 69 7.69 21.40 -4.20
N ASP A 70 8.12 22.23 -5.15
CA ASP A 70 7.29 23.38 -5.62
C ASP A 70 6.02 22.89 -6.31
N GLU A 71 6.11 21.82 -7.13
CA GLU A 71 4.93 21.18 -7.70
C GLU A 71 4.03 20.58 -6.61
N ALA A 72 4.61 19.99 -5.56
CA ALA A 72 3.84 19.47 -4.42
C ALA A 72 3.04 20.58 -3.73
N VAL A 73 3.60 21.77 -3.58
CA VAL A 73 2.88 22.94 -3.02
C VAL A 73 1.66 23.30 -3.87
N VAL A 74 1.79 23.28 -5.19
CA VAL A 74 0.66 23.54 -6.11
C VAL A 74 -0.43 22.48 -5.96
N VAL A 75 -0.05 21.21 -5.81
CA VAL A 75 -0.98 20.08 -5.63
C VAL A 75 -1.75 20.23 -4.31
N TRP A 76 -1.07 20.56 -3.21
CA TRP A 76 -1.74 20.81 -1.91
C TRP A 76 -2.71 21.99 -1.96
N HIS A 77 -2.40 23.07 -2.71
CA HIS A 77 -3.33 24.20 -2.85
C HIS A 77 -4.62 23.83 -3.58
N ARG A 78 -4.62 22.76 -4.39
CA ARG A 78 -5.81 22.20 -5.03
C ARG A 78 -6.58 21.23 -4.13
N GLY A 79 -6.06 20.91 -2.95
CA GLY A 79 -6.63 19.90 -2.06
C GLY A 79 -6.28 18.46 -2.44
N ASP A 80 -5.35 18.26 -3.37
CA ASP A 80 -4.88 16.96 -3.84
C ASP A 80 -3.66 16.46 -3.03
N VAL A 81 -3.26 15.21 -3.24
CA VAL A 81 -2.13 14.57 -2.57
C VAL A 81 -0.95 14.41 -3.55
N PRO A 82 0.19 15.07 -3.34
CA PRO A 82 1.38 14.85 -4.16
C PRO A 82 2.02 13.48 -3.86
N VAL A 83 2.47 12.81 -4.94
CA VAL A 83 3.25 11.58 -4.90
C VAL A 83 4.59 11.86 -5.58
N MET A 84 5.70 11.50 -4.94
CA MET A 84 7.05 11.64 -5.48
C MET A 84 7.75 10.30 -5.51
N VAL A 85 8.56 10.08 -6.54
CA VAL A 85 9.45 8.90 -6.61
C VAL A 85 10.70 9.19 -5.78
N ASP A 86 10.77 8.57 -4.61
CA ASP A 86 11.92 8.64 -3.70
C ASP A 86 11.93 7.41 -2.77
N PRO A 87 12.36 6.25 -3.28
CA PRO A 87 12.35 5.00 -2.51
C PRO A 87 13.25 5.03 -1.27
N LYS A 88 14.28 5.87 -1.28
CA LYS A 88 15.25 5.95 -0.17
C LYS A 88 14.87 7.00 0.88
N GLY A 89 13.96 7.93 0.55
CA GLY A 89 13.59 9.03 1.43
C GLY A 89 14.65 10.13 1.48
N GLU A 90 15.35 10.37 0.37
CA GLU A 90 16.40 11.40 0.27
C GLU A 90 15.84 12.83 0.40
N LEU A 91 14.55 13.00 0.15
CA LEU A 91 13.83 14.27 0.31
C LEU A 91 13.40 14.58 1.76
N ILE A 92 13.42 13.60 2.66
CA ILE A 92 12.94 13.78 4.05
C ILE A 92 13.62 14.97 4.76
N PRO A 93 14.97 15.15 4.69
CA PRO A 93 15.64 16.28 5.33
C PRO A 93 15.26 17.65 4.76
N GLN A 94 14.81 17.70 3.50
CA GLN A 94 14.35 18.93 2.85
C GLN A 94 12.91 19.25 3.23
N VAL A 95 12.04 18.23 3.27
CA VAL A 95 10.62 18.36 3.63
C VAL A 95 10.45 18.72 5.09
N ARG A 96 11.26 18.16 5.99
CA ARG A 96 11.15 18.30 7.46
C ARG A 96 9.73 18.04 7.94
N PRO A 97 9.18 16.85 7.70
CA PRO A 97 7.79 16.56 8.03
C PRO A 97 7.55 16.63 9.55
N ALA A 98 6.34 17.01 9.95
CA ALA A 98 5.91 16.97 11.35
C ALA A 98 5.74 15.51 11.84
N ALA A 99 5.35 14.61 10.95
CA ALA A 99 5.35 13.18 11.20
C ALA A 99 5.74 12.40 9.94
N LEU A 100 6.36 11.23 10.15
CA LEU A 100 6.67 10.26 9.12
C LEU A 100 5.93 8.96 9.42
N VAL A 101 5.23 8.42 8.41
CA VAL A 101 4.56 7.11 8.48
C VAL A 101 5.23 6.17 7.49
N ASP A 102 5.92 5.13 7.97
CA ASP A 102 6.39 4.05 7.09
C ASP A 102 5.25 3.07 6.83
N ALA A 103 4.73 3.10 5.63
CA ALA A 103 3.64 2.27 5.13
C ALA A 103 4.06 1.41 3.92
N ILE A 104 5.38 1.18 3.74
CA ILE A 104 5.93 0.36 2.66
C ILE A 104 5.49 -1.11 2.80
N LEU A 105 5.35 -1.58 4.06
CA LEU A 105 4.93 -2.96 4.37
C LEU A 105 5.87 -4.05 3.83
N ALA A 106 7.16 -3.74 3.73
CA ALA A 106 8.20 -4.66 3.26
C ALA A 106 8.51 -5.81 4.24
N LYS A 107 7.89 -5.82 5.43
CA LYS A 107 8.11 -6.80 6.52
C LYS A 107 9.53 -6.77 7.09
N LYS A 108 10.29 -5.78 6.74
CA LYS A 108 11.60 -5.40 7.25
C LYS A 108 11.76 -3.89 7.13
N ASN A 109 12.55 -3.30 8.00
CA ASN A 109 12.89 -1.89 7.89
C ASN A 109 13.78 -1.64 6.65
N LEU A 110 13.37 -0.70 5.80
CA LEU A 110 14.12 -0.25 4.61
C LEU A 110 14.80 1.10 4.83
N GLY A 111 15.26 1.36 6.05
CA GLY A 111 16.04 2.53 6.39
C GLY A 111 15.25 3.66 7.04
N THR A 112 14.03 3.43 7.54
CA THR A 112 13.32 4.41 8.36
C THR A 112 13.89 4.41 9.78
N THR A 113 14.23 5.60 10.28
CA THR A 113 14.78 5.80 11.60
C THR A 113 14.00 6.86 12.37
N ARG A 114 14.12 6.84 13.68
CA ARG A 114 13.39 7.68 14.63
C ARG A 114 13.68 9.17 14.49
N ASP A 115 14.86 9.52 14.00
CA ASP A 115 15.33 10.89 13.84
C ASP A 115 14.86 11.57 12.53
N MET A 116 14.16 10.83 11.67
CA MET A 116 13.67 11.36 10.40
C MET A 116 12.51 12.37 10.54
N ALA A 117 11.80 12.34 11.66
CA ALA A 117 10.73 13.29 11.98
C ALA A 117 10.52 13.41 13.50
N PRO A 118 9.85 14.48 14.00
CA PRO A 118 9.46 14.59 15.41
C PRO A 118 8.52 13.49 15.90
N LEU A 119 7.79 12.85 14.99
CA LEU A 119 6.94 11.68 15.24
C LEU A 119 7.15 10.68 14.11
N THR A 120 7.52 9.45 14.45
CA THR A 120 7.71 8.36 13.51
C THR A 120 6.80 7.19 13.83
N ILE A 121 6.07 6.70 12.82
CA ILE A 121 5.09 5.62 12.93
C ILE A 121 5.40 4.59 11.84
N ALA A 122 5.43 3.29 12.17
CA ALA A 122 5.55 2.23 11.17
C ALA A 122 4.35 1.29 11.18
N LEU A 123 3.97 0.78 10.01
CA LEU A 123 2.86 -0.15 9.86
C LEU A 123 3.35 -1.60 9.75
N GLY A 124 2.98 -2.42 10.72
CA GLY A 124 3.23 -3.86 10.72
C GLY A 124 4.65 -4.27 11.12
N PRO A 125 5.00 -5.53 10.83
CA PRO A 125 6.26 -6.12 11.28
C PRO A 125 7.48 -5.58 10.53
N GLY A 126 8.63 -5.63 11.17
CA GLY A 126 9.91 -5.17 10.64
C GLY A 126 10.49 -4.00 11.41
N PHE A 127 9.78 -3.48 12.40
CA PHE A 127 10.15 -2.35 13.23
C PHE A 127 9.99 -2.66 14.71
N ILE A 128 10.80 -2.01 15.54
CA ILE A 128 10.72 -2.05 17.01
C ILE A 128 10.35 -0.62 17.47
N ALA A 129 9.16 -0.50 18.07
CA ALA A 129 8.71 0.75 18.69
C ALA A 129 9.64 1.15 19.84
N GLY A 130 9.98 2.42 19.93
CA GLY A 130 10.94 2.98 20.87
C GLY A 130 12.40 2.84 20.43
N VAL A 131 12.71 2.06 19.39
CA VAL A 131 14.06 1.86 18.83
C VAL A 131 14.16 2.38 17.41
N ASP A 132 13.45 1.75 16.46
CA ASP A 132 13.49 2.12 15.03
C ASP A 132 12.58 3.32 14.73
N VAL A 133 11.42 3.35 15.37
CA VAL A 133 10.37 4.38 15.26
C VAL A 133 9.75 4.63 16.64
N ASP A 134 8.98 5.72 16.79
CA ASP A 134 8.30 5.98 18.07
C ASP A 134 7.17 4.98 18.32
N PHE A 135 6.39 4.64 17.27
CA PHE A 135 5.24 3.76 17.38
C PHE A 135 5.16 2.78 16.22
N VAL A 136 4.63 1.59 16.49
CA VAL A 136 4.27 0.60 15.47
C VAL A 136 2.76 0.34 15.55
N VAL A 137 2.09 0.25 14.41
CA VAL A 137 0.67 -0.12 14.32
C VAL A 137 0.55 -1.56 13.82
N GLU A 138 -0.14 -2.42 14.57
CA GLU A 138 -0.34 -3.82 14.23
C GLU A 138 -1.21 -3.96 12.97
N THR A 139 -0.75 -4.79 12.03
CA THR A 139 -1.43 -5.03 10.75
C THR A 139 -2.01 -6.43 10.59
N LYS A 140 -1.77 -7.34 11.54
CA LYS A 140 -2.35 -8.69 11.49
C LYS A 140 -3.85 -8.64 11.78
N ARG A 141 -4.67 -9.29 10.93
CA ARG A 141 -6.11 -9.40 11.17
C ARG A 141 -6.42 -10.09 12.50
N GLY A 142 -7.50 -9.68 13.15
CA GLY A 142 -7.96 -10.14 14.44
C GLY A 142 -8.14 -8.99 15.42
N HIS A 143 -8.35 -9.28 16.68
CA HIS A 143 -8.64 -8.28 17.73
C HIS A 143 -7.52 -7.26 17.95
N ARG A 144 -6.30 -7.56 17.51
CA ARG A 144 -5.17 -6.64 17.61
C ARG A 144 -4.94 -5.79 16.35
N LEU A 145 -5.75 -5.93 15.31
CA LEU A 145 -5.63 -5.08 14.13
C LEU A 145 -5.77 -3.62 14.51
N GLY A 146 -4.82 -2.79 14.09
CA GLY A 146 -4.77 -1.37 14.46
C GLY A 146 -4.25 -1.09 15.87
N HIS A 147 -3.89 -2.09 16.67
CA HIS A 147 -3.34 -1.84 18.00
C HIS A 147 -2.05 -1.02 17.93
N ILE A 148 -1.98 0.04 18.73
CA ILE A 148 -0.80 0.91 18.85
C ILE A 148 0.20 0.26 19.79
N ILE A 149 1.39 -0.03 19.28
CA ILE A 149 2.51 -0.61 20.00
C ILE A 149 3.48 0.51 20.35
N ARG A 150 3.67 0.77 21.64
CA ARG A 150 4.54 1.82 22.17
C ARG A 150 5.93 1.29 22.50
N GLU A 151 6.06 -0.01 22.69
CA GLU A 151 7.31 -0.71 22.97
C GLU A 151 7.28 -2.11 22.36
N GLY A 152 8.37 -2.52 21.69
CA GLY A 152 8.49 -3.83 21.04
C GLY A 152 7.99 -3.81 19.59
N ALA A 153 7.63 -4.98 19.05
CA ALA A 153 7.35 -5.19 17.64
C ALA A 153 5.93 -5.72 17.39
N ALA A 154 5.41 -5.49 16.19
CA ALA A 154 4.19 -6.13 15.70
C ALA A 154 4.40 -7.65 15.53
N ILE A 155 3.29 -8.39 15.51
CA ILE A 155 3.30 -9.84 15.32
C ILE A 155 4.03 -10.18 14.01
N PRO A 156 5.02 -11.07 14.01
CA PRO A 156 5.75 -11.46 12.82
C PRO A 156 4.82 -11.94 11.70
N ASN A 157 5.18 -11.61 10.46
CA ASN A 157 4.43 -12.10 9.30
C ASN A 157 4.59 -13.62 9.19
N THR A 158 3.47 -14.32 9.17
CA THR A 158 3.43 -15.79 9.04
C THR A 158 3.52 -16.26 7.58
N GLY A 159 3.38 -15.35 6.60
CA GLY A 159 3.22 -15.71 5.20
C GLY A 159 1.88 -16.37 4.86
N VAL A 160 1.05 -16.65 5.85
CA VAL A 160 -0.25 -17.31 5.68
C VAL A 160 -1.33 -16.23 5.49
N PRO A 161 -2.01 -16.21 4.32
CA PRO A 161 -3.11 -15.29 4.09
C PRO A 161 -4.29 -15.58 5.03
N GLY A 162 -5.01 -14.52 5.40
CA GLY A 162 -6.26 -14.66 6.17
C GLY A 162 -7.32 -15.42 5.38
N VAL A 163 -8.11 -16.24 6.06
CA VAL A 163 -9.23 -16.98 5.47
C VAL A 163 -10.38 -16.02 5.15
N ILE A 164 -10.90 -16.08 3.92
CA ILE A 164 -12.08 -15.37 3.44
C ILE A 164 -12.94 -16.37 2.66
N GLY A 165 -14.23 -16.48 3.01
CA GLY A 165 -15.14 -17.41 2.35
C GLY A 165 -14.66 -18.87 2.36
N GLY A 166 -13.94 -19.30 3.41
CA GLY A 166 -13.39 -20.64 3.55
C GLY A 166 -12.03 -20.88 2.88
N TYR A 167 -11.50 -19.92 2.10
CA TYR A 167 -10.23 -20.04 1.38
C TYR A 167 -9.13 -19.17 2.01
N GLY A 168 -7.92 -19.67 2.10
CA GLY A 168 -6.73 -19.00 2.64
C GLY A 168 -5.67 -18.76 1.56
N ALA A 169 -4.70 -19.66 1.47
CA ALA A 169 -3.57 -19.57 0.54
C ALA A 169 -4.01 -19.68 -0.94
N GLU A 170 -5.09 -20.40 -1.21
CA GLU A 170 -5.64 -20.63 -2.55
C GLU A 170 -6.09 -19.34 -3.25
N ARG A 171 -6.43 -18.32 -2.45
CA ARG A 171 -6.84 -17.00 -2.95
C ARG A 171 -5.67 -16.20 -3.52
N VAL A 172 -4.46 -16.48 -3.07
CA VAL A 172 -3.27 -15.70 -3.42
C VAL A 172 -2.47 -16.43 -4.50
N ILE A 173 -2.25 -15.76 -5.61
CA ILE A 173 -1.56 -16.31 -6.76
C ILE A 173 -0.16 -15.70 -6.80
N HIS A 174 0.83 -16.58 -6.97
CA HIS A 174 2.24 -16.21 -7.09
C HIS A 174 2.79 -16.64 -8.45
N ALA A 175 3.72 -15.86 -8.98
CA ALA A 175 4.47 -16.23 -10.17
C ALA A 175 5.27 -17.52 -9.94
N GLU A 176 5.21 -18.46 -10.85
CA GLU A 176 5.99 -19.70 -10.78
C GLU A 176 7.33 -19.58 -11.50
N LYS A 177 7.43 -18.61 -12.43
CA LYS A 177 8.63 -18.35 -13.24
C LYS A 177 9.02 -16.87 -13.19
N ALA A 178 10.26 -16.60 -13.58
CA ALA A 178 10.71 -15.25 -13.87
C ALA A 178 10.30 -14.84 -15.29
N GLY A 179 9.98 -13.56 -15.49
CA GLY A 179 9.59 -13.01 -16.79
C GLY A 179 8.79 -11.72 -16.66
N ILE A 180 8.14 -11.34 -17.75
CA ILE A 180 7.25 -10.18 -17.80
C ILE A 180 5.81 -10.64 -17.62
N PHE A 181 5.10 -10.05 -16.66
CA PHE A 181 3.71 -10.35 -16.38
C PHE A 181 2.80 -9.68 -17.42
N ARG A 182 1.91 -10.47 -18.05
CA ARG A 182 0.97 -10.03 -19.10
C ARG A 182 -0.45 -10.33 -18.67
N ASN A 183 -1.27 -9.31 -18.54
CA ASN A 183 -2.66 -9.46 -18.13
C ASN A 183 -3.53 -10.05 -19.24
N VAL A 184 -4.39 -11.02 -18.88
CA VAL A 184 -5.46 -11.57 -19.73
C VAL A 184 -6.80 -11.05 -19.22
N CYS A 185 -6.98 -11.00 -17.90
CA CYS A 185 -8.17 -10.49 -17.22
C CYS A 185 -7.91 -9.11 -16.59
N ALA A 186 -8.97 -8.47 -16.10
CA ALA A 186 -8.95 -7.20 -15.38
C ALA A 186 -9.40 -7.37 -13.92
N ILE A 187 -9.04 -6.41 -13.06
CA ILE A 187 -9.59 -6.34 -11.69
C ILE A 187 -11.09 -6.10 -11.78
N GLY A 188 -11.85 -6.93 -11.07
CA GLY A 188 -13.32 -6.93 -11.09
C GLY A 188 -13.92 -8.06 -11.93
N ASP A 189 -13.14 -8.71 -12.78
CA ASP A 189 -13.65 -9.85 -13.55
C ASP A 189 -14.03 -11.02 -12.64
N ILE A 190 -15.12 -11.70 -13.00
CA ILE A 190 -15.54 -12.95 -12.39
C ILE A 190 -14.81 -14.08 -13.11
N VAL A 191 -14.02 -14.84 -12.35
CA VAL A 191 -13.18 -15.91 -12.89
C VAL A 191 -13.58 -17.27 -12.34
N SER A 192 -13.35 -18.32 -13.13
CA SER A 192 -13.59 -19.72 -12.77
C SER A 192 -12.30 -20.36 -12.24
N ALA A 193 -12.41 -21.40 -11.43
CA ALA A 193 -11.22 -22.17 -11.03
C ALA A 193 -10.53 -22.78 -12.27
N GLY A 194 -9.21 -22.63 -12.35
CA GLY A 194 -8.40 -23.07 -13.50
C GLY A 194 -8.33 -22.07 -14.65
N GLU A 195 -9.05 -20.94 -14.57
CA GLU A 195 -9.02 -19.92 -15.62
C GLU A 195 -7.68 -19.18 -15.65
N THR A 196 -7.18 -18.90 -16.87
CA THR A 196 -5.97 -18.11 -17.10
C THR A 196 -6.29 -16.63 -16.92
N ILE A 197 -5.70 -16.01 -15.91
CA ILE A 197 -5.91 -14.58 -15.58
C ILE A 197 -4.78 -13.68 -16.10
N ALA A 198 -3.63 -14.28 -16.37
CA ALA A 198 -2.44 -13.62 -16.91
C ALA A 198 -1.49 -14.65 -17.51
N GLU A 199 -0.43 -14.18 -18.13
CA GLU A 199 0.68 -14.99 -18.64
C GLU A 199 2.01 -14.43 -18.13
N ILE A 200 3.04 -15.27 -18.03
CA ILE A 200 4.42 -14.83 -17.80
C ILE A 200 5.20 -15.09 -19.09
N GLU A 201 5.67 -14.02 -19.70
CA GLU A 201 6.46 -14.02 -20.92
C GLU A 201 7.96 -14.02 -20.55
N THR A 202 8.64 -15.11 -20.90
CA THR A 202 10.07 -15.27 -20.68
C THR A 202 10.89 -14.60 -21.80
N PRO A 203 12.20 -14.30 -21.61
CA PRO A 203 13.02 -13.63 -22.63
C PRO A 203 13.10 -14.33 -23.98
N ASP A 204 12.88 -15.64 -24.03
CA ASP A 204 12.81 -16.46 -25.25
C ASP A 204 11.42 -16.42 -25.90
N GLY A 205 10.50 -15.63 -25.40
CA GLY A 205 9.15 -15.43 -25.96
C GLY A 205 8.13 -16.51 -25.57
N ILE A 206 8.50 -17.44 -24.69
CA ILE A 206 7.56 -18.47 -24.21
C ILE A 206 6.61 -17.83 -23.21
N ARG A 207 5.29 -18.02 -23.41
CA ARG A 207 4.23 -17.58 -22.49
C ARG A 207 3.74 -18.75 -21.65
N THR A 208 3.79 -18.60 -20.35
CA THR A 208 3.29 -19.58 -19.38
C THR A 208 2.04 -19.02 -18.71
N PRO A 209 0.90 -19.72 -18.74
CA PRO A 209 -0.33 -19.24 -18.12
C PRO A 209 -0.20 -19.15 -16.59
N VAL A 210 -0.81 -18.12 -16.03
CA VAL A 210 -1.03 -17.94 -14.60
C VAL A 210 -2.51 -18.15 -14.34
N THR A 211 -2.84 -19.23 -13.65
CA THR A 211 -4.23 -19.65 -13.43
C THR A 211 -4.68 -19.41 -12.00
N THR A 212 -5.97 -19.15 -11.82
CA THR A 212 -6.58 -19.12 -10.49
C THR A 212 -6.90 -20.52 -9.98
N ARG A 213 -6.79 -20.74 -8.66
CA ARG A 213 -7.12 -22.02 -8.02
C ARG A 213 -8.59 -22.11 -7.59
N ILE A 214 -9.26 -20.97 -7.47
CA ILE A 214 -10.63 -20.86 -7.00
C ILE A 214 -11.45 -19.98 -7.94
N ALA A 215 -12.75 -20.18 -7.98
CA ALA A 215 -13.67 -19.25 -8.62
C ALA A 215 -13.94 -18.05 -7.71
N GLY A 216 -14.19 -16.87 -8.30
CA GLY A 216 -14.47 -15.65 -7.55
C GLY A 216 -14.26 -14.39 -8.35
N ILE A 217 -14.04 -13.28 -7.65
CA ILE A 217 -13.73 -11.99 -8.23
C ILE A 217 -12.20 -11.82 -8.24
N LEU A 218 -11.64 -11.44 -9.37
CA LEU A 218 -10.24 -11.03 -9.46
C LEU A 218 -10.08 -9.67 -8.77
N ARG A 219 -9.83 -9.69 -7.45
CA ARG A 219 -9.80 -8.51 -6.61
C ARG A 219 -8.50 -7.73 -6.71
N GLY A 220 -7.43 -8.40 -7.01
CA GLY A 220 -6.10 -7.83 -7.17
C GLY A 220 -5.35 -8.50 -8.30
N LEU A 221 -4.68 -7.69 -9.13
CA LEU A 221 -3.89 -8.13 -10.26
C LEU A 221 -2.72 -7.17 -10.44
N LEU A 222 -1.52 -7.72 -10.56
CA LEU A 222 -0.31 -6.96 -10.83
C LEU A 222 -0.42 -6.21 -12.17
N ARG A 223 0.30 -5.11 -12.29
CA ARG A 223 0.32 -4.30 -13.50
C ARG A 223 0.88 -5.10 -14.69
N ASP A 224 0.27 -4.90 -15.86
CA ASP A 224 0.80 -5.42 -17.13
C ASP A 224 2.22 -4.90 -17.39
N GLY A 225 3.07 -5.75 -17.93
CA GLY A 225 4.45 -5.40 -18.19
C GLY A 225 5.39 -5.43 -16.98
N TYR A 226 4.91 -5.79 -15.78
CA TYR A 226 5.76 -5.82 -14.58
C TYR A 226 6.71 -7.03 -14.60
N PRO A 227 8.03 -6.85 -14.31
CA PRO A 227 8.96 -7.97 -14.18
C PRO A 227 8.69 -8.75 -12.88
N VAL A 228 8.56 -10.06 -13.01
CA VAL A 228 8.29 -10.95 -11.87
C VAL A 228 9.38 -12.01 -11.72
N THR A 229 9.52 -12.49 -10.49
CA THR A 229 10.38 -13.62 -10.13
C THR A 229 9.54 -14.73 -9.47
N PRO A 230 10.02 -15.98 -9.42
CA PRO A 230 9.31 -17.05 -8.72
C PRO A 230 8.98 -16.67 -7.27
N GLY A 231 7.72 -16.95 -6.86
CA GLY A 231 7.20 -16.58 -5.54
C GLY A 231 6.68 -15.15 -5.42
N PHE A 232 6.82 -14.31 -6.46
CA PHE A 232 6.27 -12.95 -6.44
C PHE A 232 4.74 -13.00 -6.45
N LYS A 233 4.09 -12.28 -5.55
CA LYS A 233 2.62 -12.21 -5.48
C LYS A 233 2.08 -11.39 -6.64
N VAL A 234 1.26 -12.01 -7.49
CA VAL A 234 0.76 -11.39 -8.73
C VAL A 234 -0.74 -11.15 -8.75
N ALA A 235 -1.53 -11.89 -7.97
CA ALA A 235 -2.98 -11.70 -7.93
C ALA A 235 -3.60 -12.15 -6.60
N ASP A 236 -4.87 -11.77 -6.41
CA ASP A 236 -5.71 -12.15 -5.29
C ASP A 236 -7.16 -12.30 -5.76
N VAL A 237 -7.78 -13.46 -5.49
CA VAL A 237 -9.18 -13.75 -5.83
C VAL A 237 -10.03 -13.74 -4.56
N ASP A 238 -11.17 -13.05 -4.60
CA ASP A 238 -12.17 -13.09 -3.54
C ASP A 238 -13.30 -14.06 -3.94
N PRO A 239 -13.56 -15.13 -3.17
CA PRO A 239 -14.60 -16.10 -3.53
C PRO A 239 -16.03 -15.55 -3.43
N ARG A 240 -16.20 -14.40 -2.78
CA ARG A 240 -17.50 -13.77 -2.55
C ARG A 240 -17.87 -12.88 -3.74
N ARG A 241 -18.68 -13.41 -4.65
CA ARG A 241 -19.06 -12.72 -5.91
C ARG A 241 -19.91 -11.47 -5.69
N GLU A 242 -20.62 -11.41 -4.58
CA GLU A 242 -21.43 -10.25 -4.14
C GLU A 242 -20.59 -9.04 -3.71
N GLU A 243 -19.31 -9.25 -3.47
CA GLU A 243 -18.38 -8.22 -2.95
C GLU A 243 -17.59 -7.49 -4.06
N LEU A 244 -18.14 -7.43 -5.28
CA LEU A 244 -17.48 -6.83 -6.44
C LEU A 244 -17.06 -5.37 -6.19
N GLU A 245 -17.92 -4.57 -5.58
CA GLU A 245 -17.64 -3.17 -5.28
C GLU A 245 -16.41 -2.99 -4.38
N ASN A 246 -16.11 -3.98 -3.54
CA ASN A 246 -14.95 -3.95 -2.66
C ASN A 246 -13.60 -4.00 -3.39
N CYS A 247 -13.59 -4.30 -4.69
CA CYS A 247 -12.40 -4.16 -5.52
C CYS A 247 -11.93 -2.70 -5.62
N PHE A 248 -12.86 -1.77 -5.52
CA PHE A 248 -12.69 -0.34 -5.73
C PHE A 248 -12.78 0.49 -4.44
N LEU A 249 -12.93 -0.17 -3.29
CA LEU A 249 -13.04 0.47 -1.98
C LEU A 249 -11.83 0.17 -1.10
N ILE A 250 -11.46 1.17 -0.30
CA ILE A 250 -10.46 1.03 0.77
C ILE A 250 -10.97 -0.01 1.76
N SER A 251 -10.14 -1.02 2.07
CA SER A 251 -10.55 -2.13 2.92
C SER A 251 -10.79 -1.73 4.38
N ASP A 252 -11.60 -2.53 5.08
CA ASP A 252 -11.79 -2.51 6.53
C ASP A 252 -10.46 -2.46 7.30
N LYS A 253 -9.52 -3.31 6.88
CA LYS A 253 -8.18 -3.38 7.45
C LYS A 253 -7.42 -2.05 7.29
N ALA A 254 -7.42 -1.48 6.10
CA ALA A 254 -6.74 -0.21 5.83
C ALA A 254 -7.37 0.94 6.64
N ARG A 255 -8.71 0.97 6.75
CA ARG A 255 -9.42 1.97 7.55
C ARG A 255 -9.15 1.85 9.05
N CYS A 256 -9.08 0.63 9.58
CA CYS A 256 -8.74 0.38 10.98
C CYS A 256 -7.33 0.88 11.30
N ILE A 257 -6.32 0.51 10.50
CA ILE A 257 -4.93 0.95 10.66
C ILE A 257 -4.84 2.48 10.57
N ALA A 258 -5.52 3.08 9.60
CA ALA A 258 -5.56 4.54 9.40
C ALA A 258 -6.14 5.30 10.60
N GLY A 259 -7.10 4.70 11.32
CA GLY A 259 -7.64 5.26 12.56
C GLY A 259 -6.56 5.42 13.62
N SER A 260 -5.75 4.41 13.83
CA SER A 260 -4.67 4.42 14.82
C SER A 260 -3.54 5.39 14.46
N VAL A 261 -3.24 5.53 13.16
CA VAL A 261 -2.27 6.55 12.72
C VAL A 261 -2.80 7.96 13.00
N LEU A 262 -4.07 8.24 12.70
CA LEU A 262 -4.67 9.54 13.00
C LEU A 262 -4.72 9.81 14.51
N GLU A 263 -5.02 8.78 15.34
CA GLU A 263 -4.98 8.87 16.80
C GLU A 263 -3.60 9.31 17.30
N LEU A 264 -2.52 8.66 16.81
CA LEU A 264 -1.15 9.01 17.17
C LEU A 264 -0.76 10.43 16.75
N ILE A 265 -1.19 10.87 15.57
CA ILE A 265 -0.97 12.24 15.10
C ILE A 265 -1.72 13.22 16.00
N ALA A 266 -2.97 12.94 16.34
CA ALA A 266 -3.77 13.77 17.21
C ALA A 266 -3.16 13.88 18.63
N GLU A 267 -2.75 12.73 19.19
CA GLU A 267 -2.14 12.66 20.53
C GLU A 267 -0.83 13.47 20.62
N ASN A 268 -0.01 13.44 19.58
CA ASN A 268 1.35 13.99 19.63
C ASN A 268 1.50 15.38 19.01
N LEU A 269 0.68 15.73 18.01
CA LEU A 269 0.86 16.97 17.24
C LEU A 269 -0.26 18.00 17.44
N TRP A 270 -1.45 17.63 17.93
CA TRP A 270 -2.57 18.57 18.10
C TRP A 270 -2.66 19.18 19.52
N LYS A 271 -1.52 19.31 20.17
CA LYS A 271 -1.41 19.99 21.49
C LYS A 271 -1.35 21.50 21.33
#